data_5e3fe4efa0ae2cb751ac56689c92bdcf
#
_entry.id   5e3fe4efa0ae2cb751ac56689c92bdcf
#
_cell.length_a   1.000
_cell.length_b   1.000
_cell.length_c   1.000
_cell.angle_alpha   90.00
_cell.angle_beta   90.00
_cell.angle_gamma   90.00
#
_symmetry.space_group_name_H-M   'P 1'
#
loop_
_entity.id
_entity.type
_entity.pdbx_description
1 polymer ?
#
loop_
_entity_poly.entity_id
_entity_poly.type
_entity_poly.pdbx_seq_one_letter_code
_entity_poly.pdbx_strand_id
1 'polypeptide(L)'
;MTRKVLIEQIRRMLYGGVPTDDANITEKEINLYINEALAYMAKVNYTDSIKLDGIETVSDVFYLTFKNLAITKDSDTGYYSLDLPQVPLGLARGYGIASVRIPSMSSLSKALVPISVRELEYMDNLKCPPNKIFYWPEGKKLWLNSYTTITGKNAIVRMVSTETSDMDAELNVPQEYITDIINLVMGQLRPRKATPQDSTNDALDKL
;
A
#
# COMPACT_ATOMS: atom_id res chain seq x y z
N MET A 1 -7.93 8.99 -13.63
CA MET A 1 -8.50 7.79 -14.31
C MET A 1 -8.91 6.80 -13.24
N THR A 2 -10.12 6.22 -13.32
CA THR A 2 -10.54 5.20 -12.35
C THR A 2 -9.91 3.83 -12.67
N ARG A 3 -9.77 2.99 -11.66
CA ARG A 3 -9.26 1.61 -11.84
C ARG A 3 -10.14 0.80 -12.79
N LYS A 4 -11.45 0.98 -12.71
CA LYS A 4 -12.41 0.31 -13.60
C LYS A 4 -12.12 0.59 -15.08
N VAL A 5 -11.81 1.82 -15.43
CA VAL A 5 -11.44 2.18 -16.82
C VAL A 5 -10.13 1.51 -17.24
N LEU A 6 -9.16 1.43 -16.34
CA LEU A 6 -7.90 0.73 -16.63
C LEU A 6 -8.09 -0.78 -16.78
N ILE A 7 -8.89 -1.40 -15.91
CA ILE A 7 -9.26 -2.82 -15.98
C ILE A 7 -9.92 -3.13 -17.33
N GLU A 8 -10.89 -2.31 -17.73
CA GLU A 8 -11.57 -2.48 -19.02
C GLU A 8 -10.61 -2.33 -20.20
N GLN A 9 -9.68 -1.38 -20.15
CA GLN A 9 -8.67 -1.20 -21.17
C GLN A 9 -7.75 -2.43 -21.27
N ILE A 10 -7.28 -2.95 -20.14
CA ILE A 10 -6.44 -4.16 -20.09
C ILE A 10 -7.20 -5.36 -20.65
N ARG A 11 -8.48 -5.55 -20.29
CA ARG A 11 -9.33 -6.64 -20.81
C ARG A 11 -9.46 -6.56 -22.34
N ARG A 12 -9.76 -5.39 -22.88
CA ARG A 12 -9.85 -5.19 -24.35
C ARG A 12 -8.52 -5.51 -25.04
N MET A 13 -7.40 -5.08 -24.47
CA MET A 13 -6.09 -5.39 -25.04
C MET A 13 -5.75 -6.88 -24.94
N LEU A 14 -6.16 -7.55 -23.87
CA LEU A 14 -5.91 -8.97 -23.66
C LEU A 14 -6.71 -9.85 -24.63
N TYR A 15 -7.98 -9.51 -24.86
CA TYR A 15 -8.89 -10.31 -25.69
C TYR A 15 -9.02 -9.80 -27.14
N GLY A 16 -8.33 -8.72 -27.51
CA GLY A 16 -8.36 -8.16 -28.85
C GLY A 16 -9.69 -7.48 -29.22
N GLY A 17 -10.47 -7.05 -28.21
CA GLY A 17 -11.75 -6.40 -28.37
C GLY A 17 -12.66 -6.56 -27.16
N VAL A 18 -13.97 -6.73 -27.40
CA VAL A 18 -14.92 -7.00 -26.32
C VAL A 18 -14.70 -8.43 -25.81
N PRO A 19 -14.47 -8.62 -24.49
CA PRO A 19 -14.30 -9.95 -23.93
C PRO A 19 -15.59 -10.74 -24.07
N THR A 20 -15.47 -12.03 -24.46
CA THR A 20 -16.56 -12.99 -24.49
C THR A 20 -16.91 -13.47 -23.07
N ASP A 21 -18.07 -14.12 -22.92
CA ASP A 21 -18.50 -14.69 -21.62
C ASP A 21 -17.53 -15.75 -21.09
N ASP A 22 -16.73 -16.36 -21.97
CA ASP A 22 -15.68 -17.36 -21.63
C ASP A 22 -14.35 -16.72 -21.21
N ALA A 23 -14.35 -15.43 -20.88
CA ALA A 23 -13.16 -14.74 -20.41
C ALA A 23 -12.71 -15.28 -19.04
N ASN A 24 -11.64 -16.07 -19.03
CA ASN A 24 -11.13 -16.76 -17.84
C ASN A 24 -10.49 -15.85 -16.80
N ILE A 25 -10.16 -14.60 -17.18
CA ILE A 25 -9.50 -13.65 -16.31
C ILE A 25 -10.53 -12.65 -15.79
N THR A 26 -10.71 -12.66 -14.47
CA THR A 26 -11.69 -11.82 -13.79
C THR A 26 -11.17 -10.39 -13.57
N GLU A 27 -12.08 -9.43 -13.44
CA GLU A 27 -11.73 -8.04 -13.10
C GLU A 27 -10.99 -7.93 -11.76
N LYS A 28 -11.36 -8.77 -10.79
CA LYS A 28 -10.69 -8.83 -9.48
C LYS A 28 -9.24 -9.28 -9.61
N GLU A 29 -8.99 -10.22 -10.50
CA GLU A 29 -7.63 -10.71 -10.79
C GLU A 29 -6.79 -9.62 -11.46
N ILE A 30 -7.34 -8.92 -12.44
CA ILE A 30 -6.66 -7.79 -13.07
C ILE A 30 -6.36 -6.70 -12.04
N ASN A 31 -7.30 -6.39 -11.13
CA ASN A 31 -7.08 -5.42 -10.08
C ASN A 31 -5.95 -5.84 -9.11
N LEU A 32 -5.83 -7.13 -8.82
CA LEU A 32 -4.70 -7.67 -8.04
C LEU A 32 -3.36 -7.38 -8.73
N TYR A 33 -3.25 -7.66 -10.02
CA TYR A 33 -2.04 -7.38 -10.78
C TYR A 33 -1.73 -5.89 -10.91
N ILE A 34 -2.76 -5.04 -10.97
CA ILE A 34 -2.56 -3.57 -10.90
C ILE A 34 -1.96 -3.18 -9.55
N ASN A 35 -2.44 -3.75 -8.44
CA ASN A 35 -1.86 -3.50 -7.12
C ASN A 35 -0.40 -3.94 -7.04
N GLU A 36 -0.07 -5.12 -7.58
CA GLU A 36 1.30 -5.65 -7.66
C GLU A 36 2.20 -4.77 -8.52
N ALA A 37 1.71 -4.32 -9.68
CA ALA A 37 2.44 -3.41 -10.56
C ALA A 37 2.74 -2.08 -9.87
N LEU A 38 1.77 -1.48 -9.18
CA LEU A 38 1.94 -0.26 -8.40
C LEU A 38 2.97 -0.45 -7.28
N ALA A 39 2.90 -1.58 -6.55
CA ALA A 39 3.85 -1.90 -5.50
C ALA A 39 5.28 -2.06 -6.04
N TYR A 40 5.41 -2.72 -7.18
CA TYR A 40 6.70 -2.86 -7.88
C TYR A 40 7.26 -1.50 -8.28
N MET A 41 6.46 -0.66 -8.91
CA MET A 41 6.89 0.68 -9.36
C MET A 41 7.31 1.57 -8.18
N ALA A 42 6.56 1.53 -7.07
CA ALA A 42 6.94 2.26 -5.87
C ALA A 42 8.29 1.79 -5.30
N LYS A 43 8.55 0.47 -5.31
CA LYS A 43 9.84 -0.09 -4.89
C LYS A 43 10.99 0.29 -5.82
N VAL A 44 10.77 0.26 -7.13
CA VAL A 44 11.75 0.72 -8.13
C VAL A 44 12.07 2.19 -7.92
N ASN A 45 11.03 3.04 -7.81
CA ASN A 45 11.20 4.46 -7.56
C ASN A 45 11.99 4.74 -6.26
N TYR A 46 11.71 4.01 -5.17
CA TYR A 46 12.47 4.09 -3.93
C TYR A 46 13.95 3.73 -4.14
N THR A 47 14.22 2.64 -4.87
CA THR A 47 15.58 2.18 -5.14
C THR A 47 16.35 3.17 -6.01
N ASP A 48 15.69 3.75 -7.01
CA ASP A 48 16.28 4.74 -7.90
C ASP A 48 16.56 6.05 -7.16
N SER A 49 15.65 6.50 -6.30
CA SER A 49 15.88 7.68 -5.44
C SER A 49 17.12 7.51 -4.56
N ILE A 50 17.32 6.32 -4.00
CA ILE A 50 18.55 6.03 -3.22
C ILE A 50 19.79 6.06 -4.11
N LYS A 51 19.74 5.42 -5.28
CA LYS A 51 20.90 5.30 -6.16
C LYS A 51 21.30 6.61 -6.83
N LEU A 52 20.32 7.40 -7.26
CA LEU A 52 20.54 8.62 -8.04
C LEU A 52 20.74 9.84 -7.14
N ASP A 53 19.90 9.96 -6.10
CA ASP A 53 19.84 11.17 -5.28
C ASP A 53 20.38 10.96 -3.86
N GLY A 54 20.63 9.70 -3.46
CA GLY A 54 21.01 9.36 -2.10
C GLY A 54 19.90 9.58 -1.06
N ILE A 55 18.64 9.76 -1.52
CA ILE A 55 17.49 10.09 -0.68
C ILE A 55 16.61 8.85 -0.51
N GLU A 56 16.40 8.45 0.73
CA GLU A 56 15.55 7.30 1.08
C GLU A 56 14.05 7.72 1.07
N THR A 57 13.51 8.03 -0.08
CA THR A 57 12.12 8.45 -0.25
C THR A 57 11.48 7.84 -1.50
N VAL A 58 10.16 7.84 -1.53
CA VAL A 58 9.36 7.51 -2.70
C VAL A 58 8.75 8.81 -3.24
N SER A 59 8.53 8.89 -4.53
CA SER A 59 7.83 10.05 -5.13
C SER A 59 6.46 10.24 -4.46
N ASP A 60 6.09 11.51 -4.29
CA ASP A 60 4.86 11.95 -3.64
C ASP A 60 3.57 11.34 -4.24
N VAL A 61 3.62 10.95 -5.50
CA VAL A 61 2.50 10.34 -6.23
C VAL A 61 2.08 8.96 -5.69
N PHE A 62 2.97 8.26 -4.99
CA PHE A 62 2.67 6.96 -4.39
C PHE A 62 2.14 7.05 -2.96
N TYR A 63 2.14 8.25 -2.35
CA TYR A 63 1.64 8.41 -1.00
C TYR A 63 0.15 8.69 -0.96
N LEU A 64 -0.55 7.97 -0.08
CA LEU A 64 -1.92 8.25 0.30
C LEU A 64 -1.98 8.83 1.71
N THR A 65 -2.90 9.76 1.93
CA THR A 65 -3.08 10.39 3.23
C THR A 65 -4.42 9.96 3.83
N PHE A 66 -4.36 9.26 4.95
CA PHE A 66 -5.52 8.84 5.71
C PHE A 66 -5.70 9.75 6.91
N LYS A 67 -6.91 10.30 7.05
CA LYS A 67 -7.26 11.27 8.10
C LYS A 67 -8.24 10.65 9.10
N ASN A 68 -8.32 11.25 10.27
CA ASN A 68 -9.28 10.88 11.32
C ASN A 68 -9.16 9.43 11.81
N LEU A 69 -7.94 8.89 11.84
CA LEU A 69 -7.70 7.56 12.39
C LEU A 69 -7.72 7.62 13.92
N ALA A 70 -8.70 6.96 14.53
CA ALA A 70 -8.90 6.98 15.98
C ALA A 70 -7.76 6.24 16.71
N ILE A 71 -7.20 6.86 17.73
CA ILE A 71 -6.19 6.25 18.60
C ILE A 71 -6.87 5.63 19.80
N THR A 72 -6.64 4.36 20.02
CA THR A 72 -7.12 3.57 21.16
C THR A 72 -5.94 3.14 22.02
N LYS A 73 -6.19 2.92 23.31
CA LYS A 73 -5.19 2.31 24.21
C LYS A 73 -5.47 0.84 24.32
N ASP A 74 -4.47 0.04 24.06
CA ASP A 74 -4.52 -1.39 24.27
C ASP A 74 -4.37 -1.71 25.77
N SER A 75 -5.26 -2.55 26.33
CA SER A 75 -5.27 -2.88 27.75
C SER A 75 -4.16 -3.83 28.15
N ASP A 76 -3.72 -4.68 27.24
CA ASP A 76 -2.81 -5.78 27.53
C ASP A 76 -1.36 -5.32 27.46
N THR A 77 -1.05 -4.54 26.44
CA THR A 77 0.32 -4.02 26.21
C THR A 77 0.56 -2.66 26.84
N GLY A 78 -0.53 -1.89 27.11
CA GLY A 78 -0.44 -0.51 27.58
C GLY A 78 -0.04 0.50 26.52
N TYR A 79 0.31 0.05 25.29
CA TYR A 79 0.59 0.90 24.16
C TYR A 79 -0.68 1.48 23.54
N TYR A 80 -0.51 2.46 22.67
CA TYR A 80 -1.60 2.98 21.87
C TYR A 80 -1.56 2.34 20.49
N SER A 81 -2.71 2.16 19.86
CA SER A 81 -2.82 1.64 18.52
C SER A 81 -3.85 2.40 17.70
N LEU A 82 -3.70 2.37 16.40
CA LEU A 82 -4.71 2.79 15.44
C LEU A 82 -4.75 1.79 14.28
N ASP A 83 -5.93 1.61 13.71
CA ASP A 83 -6.12 0.74 12.57
C ASP A 83 -5.88 1.51 11.27
N LEU A 84 -5.00 0.97 10.43
CA LEU A 84 -4.72 1.49 9.10
C LEU A 84 -5.74 0.89 8.12
N PRO A 85 -6.29 1.68 7.19
CA PRO A 85 -7.21 1.18 6.18
C PRO A 85 -6.58 0.11 5.28
N GLN A 86 -5.27 0.20 5.09
CA GLN A 86 -4.48 -0.67 4.21
C GLN A 86 -3.13 -0.97 4.85
N VAL A 87 -2.47 -2.05 4.39
CA VAL A 87 -1.11 -2.37 4.84
C VAL A 87 -0.12 -1.40 4.18
N PRO A 88 0.77 -0.75 4.92
CA PRO A 88 1.84 0.05 4.34
C PRO A 88 2.76 -0.81 3.48
N LEU A 89 3.22 -0.29 2.35
CA LEU A 89 4.20 -1.00 1.53
C LEU A 89 5.48 -1.24 2.33
N GLY A 90 5.95 -2.48 2.34
CA GLY A 90 7.18 -2.88 3.01
C GLY A 90 8.42 -2.32 2.30
N LEU A 91 8.83 -1.11 2.64
CA LEU A 91 10.09 -0.50 2.23
C LEU A 91 11.12 -0.65 3.36
N ALA A 92 12.41 -0.59 3.00
CA ALA A 92 13.47 -0.67 3.98
C ALA A 92 13.28 0.40 5.07
N ARG A 93 13.69 0.08 6.31
CA ARG A 93 13.63 0.99 7.48
C ARG A 93 12.24 1.58 7.79
N GLY A 94 11.16 0.96 7.32
CA GLY A 94 9.80 1.44 7.59
C GLY A 94 9.36 2.66 6.76
N TYR A 95 10.09 3.03 5.72
CA TYR A 95 9.78 4.18 4.85
C TYR A 95 8.47 4.04 4.05
N GLY A 96 7.76 2.92 4.18
CA GLY A 96 6.37 2.82 3.72
C GLY A 96 5.43 3.81 4.39
N ILE A 97 5.80 4.34 5.58
CA ILE A 97 5.07 5.40 6.26
C ILE A 97 5.92 6.69 6.21
N ALA A 98 5.46 7.67 5.43
CA ALA A 98 6.16 8.95 5.29
C ALA A 98 6.01 9.84 6.53
N SER A 99 4.82 9.89 7.12
CA SER A 99 4.58 10.70 8.31
C SER A 99 3.35 10.26 9.09
N VAL A 100 3.44 10.43 10.39
CA VAL A 100 2.31 10.30 11.31
C VAL A 100 2.15 11.64 12.05
N ARG A 101 0.94 12.17 12.12
CA ARG A 101 0.64 13.44 12.79
C ARG A 101 -0.59 13.29 13.68
N ILE A 102 -0.57 13.93 14.84
CA ILE A 102 -1.71 14.04 15.74
C ILE A 102 -2.07 15.53 15.82
N PRO A 103 -3.08 16.03 15.07
CA PRO A 103 -3.37 17.45 14.94
C PRO A 103 -3.66 18.17 16.25
N SER A 104 -4.23 17.46 17.22
CA SER A 104 -4.54 18.01 18.56
C SER A 104 -3.31 18.17 19.46
N MET A 105 -2.12 17.81 18.97
CA MET A 105 -0.85 18.01 19.68
C MET A 105 -0.06 19.05 18.88
N SER A 106 0.33 20.14 19.52
CA SER A 106 1.13 21.16 18.83
C SER A 106 2.41 20.53 18.31
N SER A 107 2.69 20.75 17.02
CA SER A 107 3.83 20.16 16.31
C SER A 107 5.20 20.49 16.91
N LEU A 108 5.27 21.52 17.74
CA LEU A 108 6.48 21.96 18.44
C LEU A 108 6.79 21.15 19.70
N SER A 109 5.84 20.37 20.22
CA SER A 109 6.01 19.71 21.52
C SER A 109 6.34 18.23 21.44
N LYS A 110 6.09 17.53 20.30
CA LYS A 110 6.33 16.09 20.19
C LYS A 110 6.67 15.65 18.79
N ALA A 111 7.85 15.06 18.64
CA ALA A 111 8.26 14.40 17.42
C ALA A 111 7.69 12.98 17.39
N LEU A 112 7.05 12.59 16.28
CA LEU A 112 6.72 11.21 16.02
C LEU A 112 7.90 10.55 15.28
N VAL A 113 8.47 9.53 15.91
CA VAL A 113 9.72 8.90 15.46
C VAL A 113 9.44 7.43 15.15
N PRO A 114 9.75 6.98 13.91
CA PRO A 114 9.66 5.55 13.60
C PRO A 114 10.72 4.78 14.37
N ILE A 115 10.35 3.60 14.86
CA ILE A 115 11.29 2.65 15.48
C ILE A 115 11.09 1.26 14.89
N SER A 116 12.15 0.46 14.92
CA SER A 116 12.05 -0.95 14.58
C SER A 116 11.58 -1.77 15.79
N VAL A 117 10.97 -2.93 15.52
CA VAL A 117 10.53 -3.86 16.59
C VAL A 117 11.73 -4.29 17.48
N ARG A 118 12.93 -4.38 16.91
CA ARG A 118 14.14 -4.71 17.68
C ARG A 118 14.53 -3.61 18.66
N GLU A 119 14.32 -2.36 18.30
CA GLU A 119 14.57 -1.22 19.17
C GLU A 119 13.56 -1.13 20.31
N LEU A 120 12.37 -1.68 20.12
CA LEU A 120 11.32 -1.72 21.14
C LEU A 120 11.79 -2.50 22.38
N GLU A 121 12.44 -3.67 22.21
CA GLU A 121 12.95 -4.48 23.30
C GLU A 121 13.94 -3.71 24.19
N TYR A 122 14.70 -2.79 23.60
CA TYR A 122 15.58 -1.90 24.35
C TYR A 122 14.81 -0.74 25.00
N MET A 123 13.68 -0.33 24.42
CA MET A 123 12.88 0.79 24.88
C MET A 123 11.96 0.45 26.05
N ASP A 124 11.63 -0.84 26.25
CA ASP A 124 10.83 -1.30 27.41
C ASP A 124 11.55 -1.01 28.74
N ASN A 125 12.86 -0.91 28.70
CA ASN A 125 13.69 -0.52 29.85
C ASN A 125 13.98 0.99 29.92
N LEU A 126 13.66 1.75 28.88
CA LEU A 126 13.86 3.19 28.80
C LEU A 126 12.52 3.93 28.80
N LYS A 127 12.29 4.79 29.77
CA LYS A 127 11.09 5.65 29.77
C LYS A 127 11.05 6.47 28.49
N CYS A 128 9.94 6.37 27.76
CA CYS A 128 9.71 7.19 26.58
C CYS A 128 9.92 8.69 26.94
N PRO A 129 10.79 9.41 26.22
CA PRO A 129 10.98 10.83 26.47
C PRO A 129 9.66 11.61 26.36
N PRO A 130 9.38 12.56 27.23
CA PRO A 130 8.09 13.24 27.29
C PRO A 130 7.73 14.03 26.01
N ASN A 131 8.73 14.34 25.21
CA ASN A 131 8.60 15.12 23.95
C ASN A 131 8.64 14.25 22.67
N LYS A 132 8.65 12.91 22.80
CA LYS A 132 8.67 12.01 21.65
C LYS A 132 7.50 11.02 21.72
N ILE A 133 7.04 10.60 20.57
CA ILE A 133 6.12 9.48 20.40
C ILE A 133 6.77 8.54 19.41
N PHE A 134 7.01 7.32 19.83
CA PHE A 134 7.56 6.28 18.97
C PHE A 134 6.42 5.54 18.28
N TYR A 135 6.63 5.15 17.03
CA TYR A 135 5.65 4.35 16.31
C TYR A 135 6.29 3.26 15.47
N TRP A 136 5.57 2.15 15.29
CA TRP A 136 5.95 1.06 14.40
C TRP A 136 4.71 0.42 13.79
N PRO A 137 4.76 0.02 12.50
CA PRO A 137 3.69 -0.69 11.85
C PRO A 137 3.77 -2.19 12.12
N GLU A 138 2.61 -2.81 12.30
CA GLU A 138 2.44 -4.25 12.37
C GLU A 138 1.18 -4.66 11.60
N GLY A 139 1.34 -5.14 10.36
CA GLY A 139 0.23 -5.40 9.47
C GLY A 139 -0.61 -4.15 9.21
N LYS A 140 -1.90 -4.22 9.56
CA LYS A 140 -2.85 -3.09 9.47
C LYS A 140 -2.91 -2.25 10.74
N LYS A 141 -2.10 -2.53 11.74
CA LYS A 141 -2.03 -1.72 12.96
C LYS A 141 -0.78 -0.84 12.96
N LEU A 142 -0.96 0.38 13.42
CA LEU A 142 0.14 1.26 13.77
C LEU A 142 0.16 1.41 15.28
N TRP A 143 1.21 0.90 15.89
CA TRP A 143 1.43 1.01 17.31
C TRP A 143 2.15 2.31 17.66
N LEU A 144 1.84 2.86 18.82
CA LEU A 144 2.39 4.11 19.31
C LEU A 144 2.80 3.96 20.78
N ASN A 145 3.99 4.37 21.12
CA ASN A 145 4.45 4.50 22.51
C ASN A 145 4.58 5.99 22.86
N SER A 146 3.82 6.44 23.84
CA SER A 146 3.77 7.84 24.28
C SER A 146 3.73 7.93 25.80
N TYR A 147 4.57 8.81 26.37
CA TYR A 147 4.53 9.14 27.79
C TYR A 147 3.22 9.86 28.19
N THR A 148 2.62 10.60 27.28
CA THR A 148 1.37 11.33 27.55
C THR A 148 0.17 10.61 26.98
N THR A 149 -0.98 10.75 27.60
CA THR A 149 -2.24 10.18 27.14
C THR A 149 -2.64 10.75 25.78
N ILE A 150 -2.81 9.87 24.80
CA ILE A 150 -3.25 10.22 23.44
C ILE A 150 -4.54 9.50 23.04
N THR A 151 -5.18 8.77 23.97
CA THR A 151 -6.48 8.10 23.74
C THR A 151 -7.54 9.13 23.33
N GLY A 152 -8.41 8.75 22.39
CA GLY A 152 -9.49 9.61 21.91
C GLY A 152 -9.04 10.74 20.97
N LYS A 153 -7.75 10.80 20.62
CA LYS A 153 -7.24 11.70 19.58
C LYS A 153 -7.26 11.00 18.24
N ASN A 154 -7.32 11.78 17.17
CA ASN A 154 -7.23 11.30 15.81
C ASN A 154 -5.83 11.55 15.24
N ALA A 155 -5.36 10.58 14.46
CA ALA A 155 -4.12 10.71 13.71
C ALA A 155 -4.38 10.92 12.21
N ILE A 156 -3.39 11.52 11.57
CA ILE A 156 -3.25 11.61 10.12
C ILE A 156 -2.00 10.81 9.77
N VAL A 157 -2.16 9.79 8.92
CA VAL A 157 -1.06 8.95 8.46
C VAL A 157 -0.90 9.12 6.96
N ARG A 158 0.31 9.43 6.51
CA ARG A 158 0.70 9.47 5.12
C ARG A 158 1.60 8.28 4.84
N MET A 159 1.18 7.38 3.96
CA MET A 159 1.89 6.15 3.68
C MET A 159 1.79 5.73 2.22
N VAL A 160 2.75 4.95 1.77
CA VAL A 160 2.67 4.26 0.47
C VAL A 160 1.75 3.06 0.64
N SER A 161 0.67 3.05 -0.11
CA SER A 161 -0.24 1.93 -0.15
C SER A 161 -0.77 1.73 -1.56
N THR A 162 -0.75 0.49 -1.99
CA THR A 162 -1.12 0.09 -3.35
C THR A 162 -2.33 -0.82 -3.37
N GLU A 163 -2.65 -1.43 -2.24
CA GLU A 163 -3.79 -2.33 -2.12
C GLU A 163 -5.11 -1.56 -2.08
N THR A 164 -5.99 -1.86 -3.02
CA THR A 164 -7.41 -1.53 -2.90
C THR A 164 -8.26 -2.57 -3.61
N SER A 165 -9.37 -2.91 -3.00
CA SER A 165 -10.43 -3.73 -3.62
C SER A 165 -11.46 -2.86 -4.32
N ASP A 166 -11.43 -1.55 -4.12
CA ASP A 166 -12.36 -0.60 -4.72
C ASP A 166 -11.96 -0.34 -6.18
N MET A 167 -12.78 -0.81 -7.10
CA MET A 167 -12.58 -0.65 -8.55
C MET A 167 -12.94 0.75 -9.05
N ASP A 168 -13.76 1.48 -8.32
CA ASP A 168 -14.13 2.86 -8.64
C ASP A 168 -13.10 3.88 -8.09
N ALA A 169 -12.14 3.42 -7.29
CA ALA A 169 -11.06 4.27 -6.79
C ALA A 169 -10.26 4.89 -7.92
N GLU A 170 -9.90 6.16 -7.75
CA GLU A 170 -9.01 6.85 -8.68
C GLU A 170 -7.56 6.34 -8.53
N LEU A 171 -6.91 6.20 -9.68
CA LEU A 171 -5.47 5.99 -9.75
C LEU A 171 -4.77 7.34 -9.64
N ASN A 172 -4.14 7.59 -8.49
CA ASN A 172 -3.41 8.83 -8.21
C ASN A 172 -1.96 8.79 -8.75
N VAL A 173 -1.77 8.21 -9.93
CA VAL A 173 -0.47 8.15 -10.60
C VAL A 173 -0.48 8.97 -11.89
N PRO A 174 0.64 9.62 -12.25
CA PRO A 174 0.77 10.30 -13.52
C PRO A 174 0.50 9.39 -14.71
N GLN A 175 0.05 9.97 -15.82
CA GLN A 175 -0.34 9.21 -17.01
C GLN A 175 0.80 8.39 -17.61
N GLU A 176 2.04 8.84 -17.45
CA GLU A 176 3.24 8.12 -17.88
C GLU A 176 3.36 6.74 -17.22
N TYR A 177 3.01 6.62 -15.94
CA TYR A 177 3.04 5.34 -15.24
C TYR A 177 1.93 4.37 -15.68
N ILE A 178 0.85 4.86 -16.30
CA ILE A 178 -0.26 4.01 -16.74
C ILE A 178 0.20 3.03 -17.81
N THR A 179 1.03 3.48 -18.73
CA THR A 179 1.61 2.61 -19.78
C THR A 179 2.46 1.51 -19.18
N ASP A 180 3.27 1.85 -18.18
CA ASP A 180 4.13 0.87 -17.49
C ASP A 180 3.30 -0.14 -16.69
N ILE A 181 2.24 0.31 -16.01
CA ILE A 181 1.29 -0.57 -15.32
C ILE A 181 0.67 -1.55 -16.32
N ILE A 182 0.16 -1.06 -17.46
CA ILE A 182 -0.43 -1.90 -18.50
C ILE A 182 0.58 -2.95 -18.97
N ASN A 183 1.82 -2.54 -19.27
CA ASN A 183 2.86 -3.44 -19.75
C ASN A 183 3.21 -4.52 -18.72
N LEU A 184 3.34 -4.16 -17.44
CA LEU A 184 3.61 -5.09 -16.35
C LEU A 184 2.46 -6.10 -16.19
N VAL A 185 1.22 -5.62 -16.15
CA VAL A 185 0.04 -6.48 -16.00
C VAL A 185 -0.13 -7.40 -17.21
N MET A 186 0.02 -6.87 -18.44
CA MET A 186 -0.05 -7.68 -19.66
C MET A 186 1.06 -8.73 -19.72
N GLY A 187 2.26 -8.41 -19.22
CA GLY A 187 3.37 -9.37 -19.12
C GLY A 187 3.03 -10.58 -18.23
N GLN A 188 2.25 -10.37 -17.19
CA GLN A 188 1.81 -11.44 -16.27
C GLN A 188 0.60 -12.22 -16.80
N LEU A 189 -0.34 -11.55 -17.48
CA LEU A 189 -1.60 -12.14 -17.91
C LEU A 189 -1.49 -12.90 -19.25
N ARG A 190 -0.64 -12.47 -20.18
CA ARG A 190 -0.48 -13.12 -21.50
C ARG A 190 -0.09 -14.60 -21.40
N PRO A 191 0.89 -15.02 -20.57
CA PRO A 191 1.23 -16.43 -20.41
C PRO A 191 0.04 -17.27 -19.90
N ARG A 192 -0.76 -16.71 -18.99
CA ARG A 192 -1.94 -17.38 -18.43
C ARG A 192 -3.04 -17.60 -19.48
N LYS A 193 -3.29 -16.60 -20.33
CA LYS A 193 -4.23 -16.74 -21.43
C LYS A 193 -3.80 -17.82 -22.42
N ALA A 194 -2.49 -17.96 -22.64
CA ALA A 194 -1.93 -18.95 -23.57
C ALA A 194 -1.97 -20.40 -23.02
N THR A 195 -2.20 -20.57 -21.71
CA THR A 195 -2.29 -21.92 -21.12
C THR A 195 -3.71 -22.45 -21.33
N PRO A 196 -3.92 -23.55 -22.07
CA PRO A 196 -5.24 -24.16 -22.23
C PRO A 196 -5.77 -24.54 -20.84
N GLN A 197 -6.99 -24.16 -20.53
CA GLN A 197 -7.63 -24.56 -19.25
C GLN A 197 -8.18 -25.99 -19.32
N ASP A 198 -8.42 -26.46 -20.48
CA ASP A 198 -8.91 -27.82 -20.70
C ASP A 198 -7.76 -28.75 -21.09
N SER A 199 -7.37 -29.61 -20.15
CA SER A 199 -6.42 -30.69 -20.39
C SER A 199 -7.08 -31.97 -20.97
N THR A 200 -8.40 -31.98 -21.01
CA THR A 200 -9.20 -33.10 -21.52
C THR A 200 -9.81 -32.68 -22.86
N ASN A 201 -9.17 -33.11 -23.94
CA ASN A 201 -9.79 -33.00 -25.27
C ASN A 201 -10.97 -34.00 -25.32
N ASP A 202 -12.16 -33.53 -24.93
CA ASP A 202 -13.38 -34.36 -24.95
C ASP A 202 -14.07 -34.38 -26.31
N ALA A 203 -13.42 -33.92 -27.38
CA ALA A 203 -13.92 -33.84 -28.74
C ALA A 203 -15.21 -33.00 -28.91
N LEU A 204 -15.59 -32.23 -27.91
CA LEU A 204 -16.75 -31.32 -27.95
C LEU A 204 -16.35 -29.87 -28.31
N ASP A 205 -15.05 -29.58 -28.30
CA ASP A 205 -14.51 -28.30 -28.81
C ASP A 205 -14.70 -28.27 -30.34
N LYS A 206 -15.89 -27.85 -30.75
CA LYS A 206 -16.12 -27.54 -32.16
C LYS A 206 -15.35 -26.27 -32.49
N LEU A 207 -14.43 -26.43 -33.42
CA LEU A 207 -13.73 -25.39 -34.15
C LEU A 207 -14.66 -24.27 -34.63
#